data_26912f8ecae0a41c1418b195094dac68
#
_entry.id   26912f8ecae0a41c1418b195094dac68
#
_cell.length_a   1.000
_cell.length_b   1.000
_cell.length_c   1.000
_cell.angle_alpha   90.00
_cell.angle_beta   90.00
_cell.angle_gamma   90.00
#
_symmetry.space_group_name_H-M   'P 1'
#
loop_
_entity.id
_entity.type
_entity.pdbx_description
1 polymer ?
#
loop_
_entity_poly.entity_id
_entity_poly.type
_entity_poly.pdbx_seq_one_letter_code
_entity_poly.pdbx_strand_id
1 'polypeptide(L)'
;MGIDEKDIYVVAAIDNDLPASWLRCQRMYPKVNFIYAEDTRENKGYAPSIQPHILKKVCHKFPKNCAIFYHDCDFLFTRPMNFDTHRYDNICYLSDTISYIGAKYIKSKGEDVFLKMCELAGIDHHIIEANEMVSGGAQKLLKGVDADYWQEVEDISNALYFGLGELKDKKKDGDPYGVQIWCASMWAELWCLWKRGIETMVVPEFDFAWATCGAPRWDKVSFYHNAGAIDDSTGMFVKGKYVNVDPIGLDIKGLDPNRCSYLYWKWIENSAKKRLNLQ
;
A
#
# COMPACT_ATOMS: atom_id res chain seq x y z
N MET A 1 -18.25 -7.74 -7.23
CA MET A 1 -16.87 -8.23 -7.32
C MET A 1 -16.71 -9.68 -6.82
N GLY A 2 -17.76 -10.30 -6.31
CA GLY A 2 -17.76 -11.70 -5.88
C GLY A 2 -17.11 -11.96 -4.51
N ILE A 3 -16.60 -10.92 -3.83
CA ILE A 3 -16.07 -11.04 -2.45
C ILE A 3 -17.25 -10.85 -1.50
N ASP A 4 -17.45 -11.80 -0.57
CA ASP A 4 -18.46 -11.68 0.46
C ASP A 4 -18.05 -10.56 1.46
N GLU A 5 -19.00 -9.73 1.88
CA GLU A 5 -18.74 -8.64 2.85
C GLU A 5 -18.11 -9.16 4.16
N LYS A 6 -18.45 -10.38 4.58
CA LYS A 6 -17.86 -11.01 5.78
C LYS A 6 -16.36 -11.34 5.65
N ASP A 7 -15.84 -11.38 4.42
CA ASP A 7 -14.43 -11.63 4.13
C ASP A 7 -13.63 -10.33 3.96
N ILE A 8 -14.30 -9.18 4.15
CA ILE A 8 -13.67 -7.85 4.11
C ILE A 8 -13.32 -7.41 5.53
N TYR A 9 -12.09 -7.01 5.72
CA TYR A 9 -11.55 -6.49 6.97
C TYR A 9 -11.08 -5.04 6.76
N VAL A 10 -11.68 -4.11 7.48
CA VAL A 10 -11.27 -2.70 7.51
C VAL A 10 -10.52 -2.47 8.82
N VAL A 11 -9.23 -2.30 8.72
CA VAL A 11 -8.34 -2.10 9.87
C VAL A 11 -7.97 -0.63 9.95
N ALA A 12 -8.23 0.00 11.08
CA ALA A 12 -7.91 1.41 11.28
C ALA A 12 -7.16 1.63 12.59
N ALA A 13 -6.12 2.48 12.51
CA ALA A 13 -5.48 3.05 13.67
C ALA A 13 -6.37 4.15 14.27
N ILE A 14 -6.43 4.18 15.59
CA ILE A 14 -7.10 5.25 16.35
C ILE A 14 -6.13 5.83 17.35
N ASP A 15 -6.21 7.14 17.61
CA ASP A 15 -5.41 7.76 18.68
C ASP A 15 -6.16 7.72 20.02
N ASN A 16 -7.38 8.26 20.12
CA ASN A 16 -8.18 8.25 21.35
C ASN A 16 -9.62 7.83 21.04
N ASP A 17 -10.33 8.62 20.26
CA ASP A 17 -11.73 8.41 19.96
C ASP A 17 -11.96 7.95 18.51
N LEU A 18 -12.93 7.08 18.35
CA LEU A 18 -13.36 6.65 17.01
C LEU A 18 -14.22 7.74 16.37
N PRO A 19 -13.81 8.30 15.21
CA PRO A 19 -14.59 9.32 14.53
C PRO A 19 -16.00 8.84 14.18
N ALA A 20 -17.00 9.72 14.31
CA ALA A 20 -18.40 9.41 14.03
C ALA A 20 -18.63 8.90 12.60
N SER A 21 -17.78 9.32 11.64
CA SER A 21 -17.79 8.82 10.26
C SER A 21 -17.52 7.32 10.18
N TRP A 22 -16.59 6.79 10.99
CA TRP A 22 -16.31 5.36 11.05
C TRP A 22 -17.47 4.57 11.64
N LEU A 23 -18.09 5.05 12.72
CA LEU A 23 -19.28 4.44 13.30
C LEU A 23 -20.45 4.43 12.31
N ARG A 24 -20.60 5.46 11.48
CA ARG A 24 -21.56 5.50 10.40
C ARG A 24 -21.26 4.44 9.34
N CYS A 25 -20.01 4.33 8.89
CA CYS A 25 -19.59 3.29 7.95
C CYS A 25 -19.89 1.88 8.48
N GLN A 26 -19.54 1.60 9.72
CA GLN A 26 -19.82 0.30 10.35
C GLN A 26 -21.30 -0.04 10.39
N ARG A 27 -22.18 0.95 10.67
CA ARG A 27 -23.64 0.75 10.63
C ARG A 27 -24.16 0.49 9.21
N MET A 28 -23.53 1.11 8.20
CA MET A 28 -23.92 0.93 6.79
C MET A 28 -23.49 -0.41 6.21
N TYR A 29 -22.42 -1.00 6.73
CA TYR A 29 -21.85 -2.27 6.27
C TYR A 29 -21.70 -3.27 7.43
N PRO A 30 -22.84 -3.75 7.99
CA PRO A 30 -22.81 -4.55 9.23
C PRO A 30 -22.17 -5.93 9.10
N LYS A 31 -21.94 -6.41 7.88
CA LYS A 31 -21.27 -7.68 7.62
C LYS A 31 -19.76 -7.53 7.41
N VAL A 32 -19.27 -6.31 7.20
CA VAL A 32 -17.83 -6.02 7.07
C VAL A 32 -17.18 -6.02 8.45
N ASN A 33 -15.99 -6.61 8.55
CA ASN A 33 -15.25 -6.66 9.82
C ASN A 33 -14.47 -5.36 10.00
N PHE A 34 -14.94 -4.48 10.90
CA PHE A 34 -14.20 -3.29 11.30
C PHE A 34 -13.37 -3.60 12.55
N ILE A 35 -12.06 -3.40 12.44
CA ILE A 35 -11.11 -3.62 13.52
C ILE A 35 -10.38 -2.32 13.80
N TYR A 36 -10.45 -1.86 15.04
CA TYR A 36 -9.77 -0.67 15.51
C TYR A 36 -8.66 -1.05 16.47
N ALA A 37 -7.50 -0.41 16.33
CA ALA A 37 -6.40 -0.58 17.26
C ALA A 37 -5.71 0.75 17.52
N GLU A 38 -5.29 0.97 18.75
CA GLU A 38 -4.60 2.19 19.15
C GLU A 38 -3.21 2.30 18.53
N ASP A 39 -2.88 3.47 18.01
CA ASP A 39 -1.53 3.80 17.55
C ASP A 39 -0.63 4.13 18.74
N THR A 40 0.03 3.11 19.27
CA THR A 40 0.98 3.23 20.39
C THR A 40 2.43 3.28 19.93
N ARG A 41 2.72 3.64 18.68
CA ARG A 41 4.11 3.81 18.22
C ARG A 41 4.81 4.90 19.04
N GLU A 42 6.01 4.62 19.49
CA GLU A 42 6.86 5.60 20.18
C GLU A 42 7.31 6.70 19.21
N ASN A 43 7.68 6.31 17.99
CA ASN A 43 8.09 7.25 16.94
C ASN A 43 7.07 7.25 15.80
N LYS A 44 6.33 8.35 15.68
CA LYS A 44 5.33 8.58 14.61
C LYS A 44 5.92 9.35 13.41
N GLY A 45 7.23 9.63 13.38
CA GLY A 45 7.89 10.42 12.34
C GLY A 45 7.91 9.74 10.97
N TYR A 46 7.74 8.41 10.92
CA TYR A 46 7.55 7.66 9.68
C TYR A 46 6.11 7.14 9.61
N ALA A 47 5.26 7.85 8.88
CA ALA A 47 3.83 7.54 8.82
C ALA A 47 3.52 6.10 8.32
N PRO A 48 4.18 5.55 7.27
CA PRO A 48 3.89 4.20 6.79
C PRO A 48 4.13 3.08 7.81
N SER A 49 4.95 3.28 8.86
CA SER A 49 5.15 2.28 9.90
C SER A 49 3.89 2.00 10.74
N ILE A 50 2.83 2.80 10.58
CA ILE A 50 1.53 2.54 11.20
C ILE A 50 0.91 1.23 10.72
N GLN A 51 1.11 0.86 9.47
CA GLN A 51 0.60 -0.37 8.86
C GLN A 51 1.09 -1.62 9.60
N PRO A 52 2.40 -1.93 9.66
CA PRO A 52 2.88 -3.10 10.38
C PRO A 52 2.57 -3.02 11.88
N HIS A 53 2.63 -1.82 12.49
CA HIS A 53 2.30 -1.63 13.89
C HIS A 53 0.88 -2.08 14.24
N ILE A 54 -0.10 -1.74 13.42
CA ILE A 54 -1.48 -2.14 13.66
C ILE A 54 -1.71 -3.60 13.27
N LEU A 55 -1.13 -4.06 12.15
CA LEU A 55 -1.32 -5.43 11.68
C LEU A 55 -0.75 -6.46 12.67
N LYS A 56 0.39 -6.23 13.32
CA LYS A 56 0.89 -7.13 14.37
C LYS A 56 -0.07 -7.29 15.55
N LYS A 57 -0.82 -6.22 15.89
CA LYS A 57 -1.79 -6.24 16.99
C LYS A 57 -3.06 -7.00 16.64
N VAL A 58 -3.46 -7.00 15.37
CA VAL A 58 -4.80 -7.47 14.98
C VAL A 58 -4.80 -8.71 14.10
N CYS A 59 -3.65 -9.16 13.58
CA CYS A 59 -3.59 -10.31 12.67
C CYS A 59 -4.17 -11.61 13.26
N HIS A 60 -4.19 -11.76 14.59
CA HIS A 60 -4.82 -12.89 15.28
C HIS A 60 -6.36 -12.93 15.11
N LYS A 61 -6.97 -11.84 14.63
CA LYS A 61 -8.41 -11.76 14.33
C LYS A 61 -8.75 -12.24 12.93
N PHE A 62 -7.75 -12.42 12.06
CA PHE A 62 -7.97 -12.96 10.74
C PHE A 62 -8.11 -14.48 10.77
N PRO A 63 -8.81 -15.10 9.82
CA PRO A 63 -8.89 -16.55 9.73
C PRO A 63 -7.49 -17.17 9.63
N LYS A 64 -7.27 -18.27 10.34
CA LYS A 64 -5.97 -18.96 10.30
C LYS A 64 -5.71 -19.53 8.91
N ASN A 65 -4.46 -19.46 8.48
CA ASN A 65 -3.99 -20.02 7.20
C ASN A 65 -4.74 -19.47 5.97
N CYS A 66 -5.28 -18.26 6.04
CA CYS A 66 -5.90 -17.62 4.88
C CYS A 66 -4.86 -16.86 4.05
N ALA A 67 -5.17 -16.70 2.77
CA ALA A 67 -4.51 -15.72 1.93
C ALA A 67 -5.15 -14.33 2.20
N ILE A 68 -4.34 -13.32 2.45
CA ILE A 68 -4.79 -11.96 2.77
C ILE A 68 -4.45 -11.07 1.59
N PHE A 69 -5.46 -10.56 0.87
CA PHE A 69 -5.24 -9.52 -0.11
C PHE A 69 -5.20 -8.16 0.61
N TYR A 70 -3.98 -7.62 0.73
CA TYR A 70 -3.74 -6.33 1.35
C TYR A 70 -3.67 -5.21 0.31
N HIS A 71 -4.31 -4.10 0.60
CA HIS A 71 -4.22 -2.85 -0.15
C HIS A 71 -4.49 -1.64 0.75
N ASP A 72 -4.04 -0.47 0.33
CA ASP A 72 -4.33 0.79 1.01
C ASP A 72 -5.79 1.21 0.83
N CYS A 73 -6.26 2.17 1.64
CA CYS A 73 -7.66 2.62 1.60
C CYS A 73 -8.00 3.48 0.38
N ASP A 74 -7.02 4.02 -0.32
CA ASP A 74 -7.16 4.82 -1.54
C ASP A 74 -7.02 4.00 -2.83
N PHE A 75 -7.50 2.80 -2.76
CA PHE A 75 -7.48 1.76 -3.78
C PHE A 75 -8.90 1.47 -4.31
N LEU A 76 -8.99 1.09 -5.58
CA LEU A 76 -10.21 0.59 -6.20
C LEU A 76 -9.94 -0.63 -7.08
N PHE A 77 -10.93 -1.53 -7.12
CA PHE A 77 -11.03 -2.51 -8.21
C PHE A 77 -11.68 -1.83 -9.42
N THR A 78 -10.97 -1.79 -10.53
CA THR A 78 -11.52 -1.27 -11.81
C THR A 78 -12.41 -2.31 -12.49
N ARG A 79 -12.17 -3.59 -12.19
CA ARG A 79 -12.97 -4.73 -12.67
C ARG A 79 -12.94 -5.88 -11.65
N PRO A 80 -13.84 -6.87 -11.77
CA PRO A 80 -13.81 -8.06 -10.92
C PRO A 80 -12.46 -8.80 -11.02
N MET A 81 -11.96 -9.27 -9.89
CA MET A 81 -10.75 -10.07 -9.76
C MET A 81 -11.08 -11.43 -9.19
N ASN A 82 -10.50 -12.50 -9.80
CA ASN A 82 -10.56 -13.84 -9.25
C ASN A 82 -9.25 -14.19 -8.54
N PHE A 83 -9.31 -14.38 -7.23
CA PHE A 83 -8.15 -14.76 -6.42
C PHE A 83 -7.95 -16.26 -6.30
N ASP A 84 -8.87 -17.10 -6.79
CA ASP A 84 -8.81 -18.56 -6.60
C ASP A 84 -7.60 -19.19 -7.27
N THR A 85 -7.09 -18.59 -8.35
CA THR A 85 -5.88 -19.06 -9.04
C THR A 85 -4.60 -18.90 -8.23
N HIS A 86 -4.62 -18.04 -7.20
CA HIS A 86 -3.43 -17.65 -6.45
C HIS A 86 -3.50 -17.94 -4.95
N ARG A 87 -4.62 -18.41 -4.42
CA ARG A 87 -4.83 -18.50 -2.96
C ARG A 87 -4.41 -19.83 -2.32
N TYR A 88 -4.18 -20.89 -3.09
CA TYR A 88 -3.99 -22.23 -2.56
C TYR A 88 -2.55 -22.74 -2.53
N ASP A 89 -1.61 -22.02 -3.13
CA ASP A 89 -0.18 -22.29 -3.02
C ASP A 89 0.48 -21.49 -1.88
N ASN A 90 1.80 -21.60 -1.72
CA ASN A 90 2.55 -20.91 -0.69
C ASN A 90 3.29 -19.65 -1.20
N ILE A 91 2.95 -19.17 -2.41
CA ILE A 91 3.60 -18.01 -3.03
C ILE A 91 2.83 -16.74 -2.68
N CYS A 92 3.52 -15.69 -2.28
CA CYS A 92 2.94 -14.34 -2.13
C CYS A 92 2.95 -13.63 -3.49
N TYR A 93 1.78 -13.14 -3.92
CA TYR A 93 1.62 -12.47 -5.20
C TYR A 93 1.55 -10.95 -5.04
N LEU A 94 2.26 -10.23 -5.90
CA LEU A 94 2.55 -8.82 -5.73
C LEU A 94 2.28 -8.03 -7.01
N SER A 95 1.91 -6.76 -6.89
CA SER A 95 1.92 -5.81 -8.00
C SER A 95 3.35 -5.47 -8.40
N ASP A 96 3.56 -5.17 -9.68
CA ASP A 96 4.87 -4.74 -10.18
C ASP A 96 5.25 -3.36 -9.63
N THR A 97 6.31 -3.33 -8.84
CA THR A 97 6.94 -2.12 -8.33
C THR A 97 8.46 -2.16 -8.46
N ILE A 98 8.98 -3.08 -9.29
CA ILE A 98 10.41 -3.37 -9.48
C ILE A 98 11.19 -2.08 -9.78
N SER A 99 10.62 -1.19 -10.59
CA SER A 99 11.28 0.03 -11.06
C SER A 99 11.70 1.01 -9.95
N TYR A 100 11.12 0.90 -8.74
CA TYR A 100 11.42 1.81 -7.64
C TYR A 100 11.67 1.13 -6.29
N ILE A 101 11.52 -0.20 -6.18
CA ILE A 101 11.93 -0.95 -4.98
C ILE A 101 12.92 -2.08 -5.25
N GLY A 102 13.21 -2.42 -6.51
CA GLY A 102 14.18 -3.46 -6.87
C GLY A 102 15.62 -3.10 -6.50
N ALA A 103 16.50 -4.11 -6.45
CA ALA A 103 17.91 -3.93 -6.15
C ALA A 103 18.61 -2.98 -7.13
N LYS A 104 18.28 -3.07 -8.43
CA LYS A 104 18.83 -2.19 -9.47
C LYS A 104 18.51 -0.73 -9.21
N TYR A 105 17.26 -0.44 -8.79
CA TYR A 105 16.87 0.92 -8.42
C TYR A 105 17.71 1.43 -7.24
N ILE A 106 17.82 0.65 -6.15
CA ILE A 106 18.57 1.07 -4.97
C ILE A 106 20.06 1.28 -5.32
N LYS A 107 20.67 0.34 -6.04
CA LYS A 107 22.06 0.44 -6.52
C LYS A 107 22.29 1.64 -7.44
N SER A 108 21.27 2.06 -8.21
CA SER A 108 21.34 3.28 -9.01
C SER A 108 21.53 4.54 -8.17
N LYS A 109 21.15 4.51 -6.88
CA LYS A 109 21.36 5.59 -5.92
C LYS A 109 22.74 5.54 -5.23
N GLY A 110 23.36 4.37 -5.17
CA GLY A 110 24.68 4.10 -4.62
C GLY A 110 24.79 2.66 -4.17
N GLU A 111 25.91 2.02 -4.47
CA GLU A 111 26.22 0.68 -3.95
C GLU A 111 26.33 0.70 -2.41
N ASP A 112 26.91 1.75 -1.85
CA ASP A 112 27.01 1.99 -0.42
C ASP A 112 25.63 2.17 0.23
N VAL A 113 24.67 2.80 -0.45
CA VAL A 113 23.27 2.89 0.00
C VAL A 113 22.65 1.50 0.06
N PHE A 114 22.81 0.70 -1.01
CA PHE A 114 22.26 -0.65 -1.08
C PHE A 114 22.83 -1.55 0.03
N LEU A 115 24.15 -1.59 0.19
CA LEU A 115 24.78 -2.39 1.23
C LEU A 115 24.40 -1.94 2.64
N LYS A 116 24.26 -0.63 2.87
CA LYS A 116 23.79 -0.11 4.16
C LYS A 116 22.32 -0.49 4.44
N MET A 117 21.47 -0.47 3.44
CA MET A 117 20.09 -0.95 3.60
C MET A 117 20.05 -2.44 3.94
N CYS A 118 20.89 -3.26 3.29
CA CYS A 118 21.01 -4.70 3.60
C CYS A 118 21.46 -4.93 5.05
N GLU A 119 22.47 -4.17 5.51
CA GLU A 119 22.96 -4.20 6.88
C GLU A 119 21.84 -3.86 7.89
N LEU A 120 21.12 -2.75 7.66
CA LEU A 120 20.04 -2.29 8.54
C LEU A 120 18.89 -3.30 8.60
N ALA A 121 18.61 -3.99 7.50
CA ALA A 121 17.56 -5.01 7.43
C ALA A 121 18.02 -6.38 7.92
N GLY A 122 19.32 -6.59 8.11
CA GLY A 122 19.88 -7.89 8.47
C GLY A 122 19.59 -8.95 7.41
N ILE A 123 19.74 -8.61 6.12
CA ILE A 123 19.53 -9.51 4.98
C ILE A 123 20.76 -9.56 4.09
N ASP A 124 21.11 -10.74 3.59
CA ASP A 124 22.18 -10.89 2.61
C ASP A 124 21.78 -10.23 1.28
N HIS A 125 22.62 -9.34 0.77
CA HIS A 125 22.38 -8.64 -0.49
C HIS A 125 22.18 -9.59 -1.68
N HIS A 126 22.81 -10.76 -1.67
CA HIS A 126 22.62 -11.77 -2.73
C HIS A 126 21.19 -12.30 -2.79
N ILE A 127 20.46 -12.35 -1.66
CA ILE A 127 19.06 -12.73 -1.64
C ILE A 127 18.24 -11.68 -2.40
N ILE A 128 18.50 -10.40 -2.16
CA ILE A 128 17.77 -9.30 -2.81
C ILE A 128 18.07 -9.28 -4.32
N GLU A 129 19.33 -9.46 -4.70
CA GLU A 129 19.77 -9.49 -6.09
C GLU A 129 19.16 -10.67 -6.85
N ALA A 130 19.15 -11.86 -6.24
CA ALA A 130 18.57 -13.06 -6.83
C ALA A 130 17.04 -12.93 -7.05
N ASN A 131 16.36 -12.11 -6.24
CA ASN A 131 14.92 -11.90 -6.28
C ASN A 131 14.51 -10.58 -7.01
N GLU A 132 15.42 -9.95 -7.76
CA GLU A 132 15.15 -8.72 -8.48
C GLU A 132 13.82 -8.74 -9.25
N MET A 133 13.61 -9.79 -10.05
CA MET A 133 12.46 -9.89 -10.97
C MET A 133 11.13 -10.15 -10.27
N VAL A 134 11.15 -10.44 -8.99
CA VAL A 134 9.97 -10.67 -8.15
C VAL A 134 9.83 -9.63 -7.05
N SER A 135 10.53 -8.49 -7.19
CA SER A 135 10.44 -7.34 -6.31
C SER A 135 9.15 -6.57 -6.56
N GLY A 136 8.11 -6.90 -5.85
CA GLY A 136 6.79 -6.30 -5.94
C GLY A 136 6.32 -5.69 -4.63
N GLY A 137 5.17 -5.02 -4.70
CA GLY A 137 4.58 -4.37 -3.54
C GLY A 137 3.22 -3.75 -3.85
N ALA A 138 2.89 -2.63 -3.22
CA ALA A 138 1.63 -1.90 -3.34
C ALA A 138 0.41 -2.77 -2.99
N GLN A 139 -0.13 -3.57 -3.91
CA GLN A 139 -1.18 -4.57 -3.64
C GLN A 139 -0.52 -5.94 -3.51
N LYS A 140 -0.94 -6.70 -2.50
CA LYS A 140 -0.25 -7.93 -2.09
C LYS A 140 -1.25 -9.00 -1.68
N LEU A 141 -1.11 -10.21 -2.21
CA LEU A 141 -1.77 -11.40 -1.68
C LEU A 141 -0.76 -12.15 -0.82
N LEU A 142 -0.85 -11.94 0.48
CA LEU A 142 0.08 -12.43 1.48
C LEU A 142 -0.39 -13.77 2.06
N LYS A 143 0.56 -14.65 2.35
CA LYS A 143 0.37 -15.95 2.99
C LYS A 143 1.49 -16.22 3.98
N GLY A 144 1.19 -16.95 5.04
CA GLY A 144 2.18 -17.30 6.04
C GLY A 144 2.71 -16.12 6.88
N VAL A 145 1.95 -15.02 6.95
CA VAL A 145 2.31 -13.83 7.73
C VAL A 145 1.58 -13.84 9.08
N ASP A 146 2.29 -13.52 10.13
CA ASP A 146 1.84 -13.51 11.53
C ASP A 146 2.26 -12.24 12.27
N ALA A 147 2.05 -12.19 13.57
CA ALA A 147 2.43 -11.04 14.39
C ALA A 147 3.95 -10.81 14.40
N ASP A 148 4.74 -11.88 14.41
CA ASP A 148 6.20 -11.79 14.41
C ASP A 148 6.73 -11.27 13.08
N TYR A 149 6.08 -11.64 11.95
CA TYR A 149 6.38 -11.04 10.66
C TYR A 149 6.13 -9.53 10.67
N TRP A 150 4.97 -9.09 11.16
CA TRP A 150 4.62 -7.67 11.19
C TRP A 150 5.48 -6.87 12.18
N GLN A 151 5.93 -7.49 13.28
CA GLN A 151 6.89 -6.86 14.18
C GLN A 151 8.24 -6.66 13.47
N GLU A 152 8.75 -7.67 12.78
CA GLU A 152 10.00 -7.56 12.03
C GLU A 152 9.91 -6.51 10.92
N VAL A 153 8.78 -6.44 10.21
CA VAL A 153 8.52 -5.39 9.20
C VAL A 153 8.55 -4.00 9.83
N GLU A 154 7.93 -3.80 10.99
CA GLU A 154 7.97 -2.50 11.69
C GLU A 154 9.40 -2.12 12.07
N ASP A 155 10.15 -3.04 12.66
CA ASP A 155 11.51 -2.82 13.10
C ASP A 155 12.44 -2.47 11.93
N ILE A 156 12.40 -3.25 10.85
CA ILE A 156 13.21 -3.00 9.65
C ILE A 156 12.79 -1.71 8.94
N SER A 157 11.49 -1.44 8.82
CA SER A 157 11.03 -0.21 8.17
C SER A 157 11.51 1.05 8.91
N ASN A 158 11.49 1.03 10.23
CA ASN A 158 12.02 2.11 11.06
C ASN A 158 13.55 2.17 10.97
N ALA A 159 14.25 1.03 11.00
CA ALA A 159 15.70 0.98 10.84
C ALA A 159 16.14 1.57 9.49
N LEU A 160 15.46 1.25 8.40
CA LEU A 160 15.72 1.81 7.07
C LEU A 160 15.45 3.31 7.03
N TYR A 161 14.28 3.73 7.51
CA TYR A 161 13.85 5.14 7.43
C TYR A 161 14.74 6.07 8.24
N PHE A 162 15.09 5.69 9.47
CA PHE A 162 15.88 6.52 10.37
C PHE A 162 17.39 6.22 10.30
N GLY A 163 17.78 4.99 9.94
CA GLY A 163 19.16 4.49 10.05
C GLY A 163 20.06 4.79 8.86
N LEU A 164 19.53 5.19 7.69
CA LEU A 164 20.36 5.54 6.53
C LEU A 164 21.18 6.82 6.76
N GLY A 165 20.76 7.70 7.69
CA GLY A 165 21.48 8.93 8.00
C GLY A 165 21.69 9.79 6.74
N GLU A 166 22.95 10.23 6.52
CA GLU A 166 23.31 11.06 5.36
C GLU A 166 23.14 10.35 4.01
N LEU A 167 23.16 9.02 3.98
CA LEU A 167 23.03 8.26 2.74
C LEU A 167 21.64 8.36 2.10
N LYS A 168 20.60 8.60 2.89
CA LYS A 168 19.24 8.76 2.37
C LYS A 168 19.08 9.98 1.45
N ASP A 169 19.87 11.02 1.73
CA ASP A 169 19.84 12.28 1.01
C ASP A 169 20.93 12.37 -0.07
N LYS A 170 21.70 11.28 -0.25
CA LYS A 170 22.74 11.21 -1.25
C LYS A 170 22.16 11.28 -2.65
N LYS A 171 22.53 12.33 -3.38
CA LYS A 171 22.03 12.61 -4.74
C LYS A 171 23.03 12.10 -5.75
N LYS A 172 22.52 11.56 -6.85
CA LYS A 172 23.27 11.40 -8.09
C LYS A 172 22.89 12.52 -9.07
N ASP A 173 23.71 12.70 -10.07
CA ASP A 173 23.41 13.64 -11.17
C ASP A 173 22.03 13.32 -11.77
N GLY A 174 21.16 14.34 -11.82
CA GLY A 174 19.81 14.22 -12.34
C GLY A 174 18.76 13.63 -11.38
N ASP A 175 19.16 13.18 -10.18
CA ASP A 175 18.21 12.68 -9.17
C ASP A 175 18.21 13.60 -7.93
N PRO A 176 17.21 14.47 -7.79
CA PRO A 176 17.15 15.41 -6.68
C PRO A 176 16.82 14.76 -5.33
N TYR A 177 16.30 13.54 -5.30
CA TYR A 177 15.71 12.94 -4.11
C TYR A 177 16.50 11.76 -3.52
N GLY A 178 17.57 11.30 -4.20
CA GLY A 178 18.30 10.10 -3.76
C GLY A 178 17.39 8.86 -3.76
N VAL A 179 17.54 7.99 -2.75
CA VAL A 179 16.65 6.84 -2.56
C VAL A 179 15.27 7.29 -2.05
N GLN A 180 14.20 6.71 -2.59
CA GLN A 180 12.83 7.01 -2.14
C GLN A 180 12.53 6.38 -0.77
N ILE A 181 13.11 6.92 0.28
CA ILE A 181 13.07 6.34 1.64
C ILE A 181 11.64 6.18 2.19
N TRP A 182 10.67 6.88 1.61
CA TRP A 182 9.25 6.68 1.90
C TRP A 182 8.80 5.22 1.69
N CYS A 183 9.46 4.50 0.77
CA CYS A 183 9.21 3.09 0.49
C CYS A 183 9.82 2.13 1.51
N ALA A 184 10.37 2.59 2.64
CA ALA A 184 11.03 1.74 3.63
C ALA A 184 10.15 0.57 4.11
N SER A 185 8.85 0.78 4.30
CA SER A 185 7.92 -0.29 4.65
C SER A 185 7.74 -1.32 3.53
N MET A 186 7.78 -0.90 2.27
CA MET A 186 7.65 -1.82 1.13
C MET A 186 8.88 -2.73 1.02
N TRP A 187 10.08 -2.18 1.19
CA TRP A 187 11.31 -3.00 1.28
C TRP A 187 11.27 -3.94 2.48
N ALA A 188 10.91 -3.44 3.65
CA ALA A 188 10.82 -4.24 4.86
C ALA A 188 9.88 -5.43 4.69
N GLU A 189 8.65 -5.20 4.18
CA GLU A 189 7.69 -6.27 3.93
C GLU A 189 8.24 -7.33 2.96
N LEU A 190 8.80 -6.90 1.83
CA LEU A 190 9.33 -7.80 0.82
C LEU A 190 10.53 -8.61 1.36
N TRP A 191 11.47 -7.96 2.01
CA TRP A 191 12.67 -8.60 2.51
C TRP A 191 12.40 -9.53 3.70
N CYS A 192 11.41 -9.22 4.55
CA CYS A 192 10.96 -10.14 5.60
C CYS A 192 10.35 -11.44 5.03
N LEU A 193 9.63 -11.38 3.90
CA LEU A 193 9.17 -12.60 3.21
C LEU A 193 10.37 -13.45 2.78
N TRP A 194 11.36 -12.85 2.13
CA TRP A 194 12.55 -13.57 1.65
C TRP A 194 13.42 -14.11 2.78
N LYS A 195 13.61 -13.37 3.87
CA LYS A 195 14.33 -13.85 5.08
C LYS A 195 13.67 -15.09 5.67
N ARG A 196 12.37 -15.24 5.51
CA ARG A 196 11.58 -16.40 5.97
C ARG A 196 11.47 -17.51 4.93
N GLY A 197 12.14 -17.37 3.77
CA GLY A 197 12.08 -18.33 2.67
C GLY A 197 10.73 -18.38 1.98
N ILE A 198 9.89 -17.35 2.13
CA ILE A 198 8.59 -17.25 1.45
C ILE A 198 8.83 -16.71 0.05
N GLU A 199 8.38 -17.47 -0.95
CA GLU A 199 8.49 -17.09 -2.36
C GLU A 199 7.53 -15.95 -2.69
N THR A 200 7.98 -15.05 -3.57
CA THR A 200 7.16 -13.96 -4.11
C THR A 200 7.07 -14.04 -5.63
N MET A 201 5.99 -13.54 -6.20
CA MET A 201 5.80 -13.46 -7.64
C MET A 201 5.06 -12.18 -8.02
N VAL A 202 5.60 -11.45 -8.98
CA VAL A 202 4.93 -10.34 -9.64
C VAL A 202 4.08 -10.91 -10.77
N VAL A 203 2.77 -10.59 -10.77
CA VAL A 203 1.82 -11.14 -11.74
C VAL A 203 1.06 -10.04 -12.47
N PRO A 204 0.82 -10.20 -13.79
CA PRO A 204 0.11 -9.20 -14.59
C PRO A 204 -1.31 -8.91 -14.10
N GLU A 205 -1.96 -9.88 -13.47
CA GLU A 205 -3.30 -9.73 -12.90
C GLU A 205 -3.35 -8.69 -11.77
N PHE A 206 -2.20 -8.45 -11.10
CA PHE A 206 -2.05 -7.44 -10.05
C PHE A 206 -1.52 -6.10 -10.57
N ASP A 207 -1.44 -5.95 -11.90
CA ASP A 207 -1.09 -4.68 -12.50
C ASP A 207 -2.14 -3.61 -12.20
N PHE A 208 -1.70 -2.37 -12.07
CA PHE A 208 -2.54 -1.28 -11.61
C PHE A 208 -2.25 0.05 -12.30
N ALA A 209 -3.19 0.98 -12.18
CA ALA A 209 -3.05 2.35 -12.63
C ALA A 209 -2.81 3.28 -11.45
N TRP A 210 -1.92 4.25 -11.64
CA TRP A 210 -1.66 5.36 -10.75
C TRP A 210 -2.54 6.56 -11.04
N ALA A 211 -2.63 7.53 -10.12
CA ALA A 211 -3.28 8.81 -10.34
C ALA A 211 -2.76 9.54 -11.59
N THR A 212 -1.47 9.42 -11.86
CA THR A 212 -0.76 10.05 -12.99
C THR A 212 -0.97 9.37 -14.33
N CYS A 213 -1.50 8.14 -14.37
CA CYS A 213 -1.74 7.42 -15.61
C CYS A 213 -2.81 8.10 -16.47
N GLY A 214 -2.69 7.97 -17.80
CA GLY A 214 -3.75 8.36 -18.72
C GLY A 214 -5.00 7.49 -18.54
N ALA A 215 -6.18 8.07 -18.73
CA ALA A 215 -7.49 7.42 -18.57
C ALA A 215 -7.62 6.06 -19.29
N PRO A 216 -7.05 5.82 -20.50
CA PRO A 216 -7.12 4.51 -21.14
C PRO A 216 -6.44 3.36 -20.39
N ARG A 217 -5.58 3.67 -19.38
CA ARG A 217 -4.98 2.65 -18.52
C ARG A 217 -6.00 2.00 -17.59
N TRP A 218 -7.02 2.75 -17.18
CA TRP A 218 -8.08 2.27 -16.27
C TRP A 218 -8.73 0.98 -16.73
N ASP A 219 -9.04 0.89 -18.04
CA ASP A 219 -9.72 -0.28 -18.60
C ASP A 219 -8.79 -1.48 -18.89
N LYS A 220 -7.47 -1.29 -18.70
CA LYS A 220 -6.47 -2.33 -18.97
C LYS A 220 -5.99 -3.08 -17.74
N VAL A 221 -6.26 -2.57 -16.55
CA VAL A 221 -5.78 -3.11 -15.28
C VAL A 221 -6.93 -3.49 -14.37
N SER A 222 -6.66 -4.35 -13.37
CA SER A 222 -7.68 -4.75 -12.38
C SER A 222 -7.78 -3.78 -11.21
N PHE A 223 -6.76 -2.95 -11.01
CA PHE A 223 -6.63 -2.09 -9.84
C PHE A 223 -6.29 -0.65 -10.22
N TYR A 224 -6.75 0.24 -9.37
CA TYR A 224 -6.33 1.64 -9.34
C TYR A 224 -5.88 2.00 -7.92
N HIS A 225 -4.75 2.68 -7.79
CA HIS A 225 -4.23 3.19 -6.54
C HIS A 225 -4.00 4.71 -6.64
N ASN A 226 -4.63 5.51 -5.78
CA ASN A 226 -4.54 6.97 -5.83
C ASN A 226 -3.24 7.50 -5.20
N ALA A 227 -2.12 6.98 -5.67
CA ALA A 227 -0.80 7.47 -5.30
C ALA A 227 -0.21 8.38 -6.38
N GLY A 228 0.78 9.21 -6.01
CA GLY A 228 1.47 10.12 -6.92
C GLY A 228 0.79 11.47 -7.19
N ALA A 229 -0.43 11.70 -6.67
CA ALA A 229 -1.08 13.00 -6.73
C ALA A 229 -0.69 13.81 -5.49
N ILE A 230 0.24 14.77 -5.65
CA ILE A 230 0.83 15.52 -4.54
C ILE A 230 0.45 17.00 -4.50
N ASP A 231 0.02 17.58 -5.62
CA ASP A 231 -0.40 18.98 -5.72
C ASP A 231 -1.48 19.19 -6.80
N ASP A 232 -2.12 20.37 -6.77
CA ASP A 232 -3.22 20.73 -7.68
C ASP A 232 -2.79 21.10 -9.09
N SER A 233 -1.53 21.46 -9.28
CA SER A 233 -1.02 21.95 -10.56
C SER A 233 -1.11 20.89 -11.65
N THR A 234 -1.30 19.64 -11.25
CA THR A 234 -1.28 18.47 -12.12
C THR A 234 -2.65 18.04 -12.62
N GLY A 235 -3.74 18.72 -12.22
CA GLY A 235 -5.12 18.35 -12.58
C GLY A 235 -5.57 17.01 -12.01
N MET A 236 -4.97 16.55 -10.90
CA MET A 236 -5.28 15.28 -10.25
C MET A 236 -6.07 15.49 -8.95
N PHE A 237 -6.86 14.49 -8.57
CA PHE A 237 -7.52 14.45 -7.27
C PHE A 237 -6.50 14.21 -6.15
N VAL A 238 -6.24 15.24 -5.33
CA VAL A 238 -5.25 15.21 -4.24
C VAL A 238 -5.95 14.86 -2.94
N LYS A 239 -5.93 13.58 -2.55
CA LYS A 239 -6.59 13.06 -1.33
C LYS A 239 -6.18 13.80 -0.05
N GLY A 240 -4.94 14.25 0.04
CA GLY A 240 -4.39 14.95 1.21
C GLY A 240 -5.13 16.24 1.58
N LYS A 241 -5.86 16.85 0.64
CA LYS A 241 -6.70 18.04 0.89
C LYS A 241 -8.00 17.73 1.64
N TYR A 242 -8.39 16.47 1.69
CA TYR A 242 -9.68 16.03 2.21
C TYR A 242 -9.57 15.19 3.48
N VAL A 243 -8.44 15.28 4.20
CA VAL A 243 -8.22 14.55 5.46
C VAL A 243 -9.30 14.85 6.50
N ASN A 244 -9.73 16.12 6.59
CA ASN A 244 -10.72 16.58 7.56
C ASN A 244 -12.03 17.09 6.91
N VAL A 245 -12.17 16.94 5.61
CA VAL A 245 -13.32 17.46 4.85
C VAL A 245 -13.84 16.36 3.93
N ASP A 246 -15.13 16.08 3.99
CA ASP A 246 -15.76 15.16 3.04
C ASP A 246 -15.78 15.83 1.64
N PRO A 247 -15.10 15.27 0.64
CA PRO A 247 -15.08 15.82 -0.71
C PRO A 247 -16.42 15.65 -1.44
N ILE A 248 -17.33 14.83 -0.92
CA ILE A 248 -18.61 14.50 -1.57
C ILE A 248 -19.51 15.74 -1.57
N GLY A 249 -19.98 16.11 -2.76
CA GLY A 249 -20.81 17.31 -2.95
C GLY A 249 -20.01 18.61 -3.16
N LEU A 250 -18.68 18.57 -3.08
CA LEU A 250 -17.85 19.70 -3.46
C LEU A 250 -17.71 19.77 -4.98
N ASP A 251 -17.76 20.99 -5.53
CA ASP A 251 -17.44 21.25 -6.94
C ASP A 251 -15.91 21.29 -7.11
N ILE A 252 -15.32 20.10 -7.30
CA ILE A 252 -13.87 19.96 -7.51
C ILE A 252 -13.56 20.30 -8.96
N LYS A 253 -13.07 21.52 -9.18
CA LYS A 253 -12.70 22.04 -10.51
C LYS A 253 -11.26 21.69 -10.88
N GLY A 254 -10.96 21.74 -12.17
CA GLY A 254 -9.59 21.64 -12.67
C GLY A 254 -9.04 20.21 -12.77
N LEU A 255 -9.85 19.18 -12.52
CA LEU A 255 -9.41 17.80 -12.75
C LEU A 255 -9.32 17.50 -14.24
N ASP A 256 -8.21 16.89 -14.66
CA ASP A 256 -7.98 16.49 -16.04
C ASP A 256 -8.74 15.19 -16.38
N PRO A 257 -9.74 15.24 -17.27
CA PRO A 257 -10.53 14.06 -17.64
C PRO A 257 -9.71 12.98 -18.36
N ASN A 258 -8.52 13.31 -18.83
CA ASN A 258 -7.61 12.35 -19.47
C ASN A 258 -6.75 11.56 -18.46
N ARG A 259 -6.95 11.74 -17.16
CA ARG A 259 -6.21 11.05 -16.09
C ARG A 259 -7.07 10.01 -15.37
N CYS A 260 -6.43 8.93 -14.94
CA CYS A 260 -7.08 7.92 -14.08
C CYS A 260 -7.60 8.53 -12.76
N SER A 261 -6.94 9.54 -12.23
CA SER A 261 -7.36 10.28 -11.05
C SER A 261 -8.74 10.92 -11.19
N TYR A 262 -9.09 11.39 -12.38
CA TYR A 262 -10.45 11.90 -12.68
C TYR A 262 -11.49 10.78 -12.60
N LEU A 263 -11.20 9.60 -13.17
CA LEU A 263 -12.09 8.45 -13.13
C LEU A 263 -12.32 7.97 -11.70
N TYR A 264 -11.29 7.98 -10.87
CA TYR A 264 -11.37 7.70 -9.44
C TYR A 264 -12.32 8.67 -8.71
N TRP A 265 -12.16 9.98 -8.96
CA TRP A 265 -13.08 10.98 -8.39
C TRP A 265 -14.52 10.75 -8.83
N LYS A 266 -14.75 10.51 -10.12
CA LYS A 266 -16.09 10.20 -10.65
C LYS A 266 -16.68 8.95 -10.03
N TRP A 267 -15.87 7.95 -9.72
CA TRP A 267 -16.31 6.74 -9.02
C TRP A 267 -16.76 7.06 -7.59
N ILE A 268 -16.01 7.87 -6.84
CA ILE A 268 -16.36 8.32 -5.49
C ILE A 268 -17.69 9.10 -5.54
N GLU A 269 -17.80 10.07 -6.42
CA GLU A 269 -19.00 10.91 -6.59
C GLU A 269 -20.26 10.07 -6.90
N ASN A 270 -20.15 9.15 -7.85
CA ASN A 270 -21.24 8.26 -8.23
C ASN A 270 -21.65 7.30 -7.10
N SER A 271 -20.67 6.78 -6.36
CA SER A 271 -20.92 5.91 -5.22
C SER A 271 -21.63 6.64 -4.08
N ALA A 272 -21.31 7.91 -3.88
CA ALA A 272 -21.98 8.77 -2.92
C ALA A 272 -23.42 9.08 -3.31
N LYS A 273 -23.67 9.45 -4.58
CA LYS A 273 -25.01 9.70 -5.11
C LYS A 273 -25.92 8.48 -4.94
N LYS A 274 -25.42 7.29 -5.23
CA LYS A 274 -26.18 6.04 -5.02
C LYS A 274 -26.57 5.85 -3.55
N ARG A 275 -25.70 6.18 -2.61
CA ARG A 275 -25.96 6.07 -1.16
C ARG A 275 -27.01 7.05 -0.68
N LEU A 276 -26.99 8.30 -1.17
CA LEU A 276 -27.96 9.33 -0.83
C LEU A 276 -29.36 9.03 -1.38
N ASN A 277 -29.45 8.33 -2.51
CA ASN A 277 -30.73 7.93 -3.11
C ASN A 277 -31.30 6.64 -2.49
N LEU A 278 -30.57 5.95 -1.63
CA LEU A 278 -31.01 4.75 -0.91
C LEU A 278 -31.44 5.06 0.54
N GLN A 279 -31.33 6.32 0.97
CA GLN A 279 -31.85 6.85 2.23
C GLN A 279 -33.15 7.59 2.00
#